data_11385417ea23daa4b81c19c2a0e75a9c
#
_entry.id   11385417ea23daa4b81c19c2a0e75a9c
#
_cell.length_a   1.000
_cell.length_b   1.000
_cell.length_c   1.000
_cell.angle_alpha   90.00
_cell.angle_beta   90.00
_cell.angle_gamma   90.00
#
_symmetry.space_group_name_H-M   'P 1'
#
loop_
_entity.id
_entity.type
_entity.pdbx_description
1 polymer ?
#
loop_
_entity_poly.entity_id
_entity_poly.type
_entity_poly.pdbx_seq_one_letter_code
_entity_poly.pdbx_strand_id
1 'polypeptide(L)'
;VVGLADNAIKESRERMRSAIRNSNYEFPMERVLISLSPADIKKEGAGFDLAIALAVLGETESLKVKSRNCSSLIEENILVMGELELSGKLRGVRGIHAAVSTAMESGITYCVVPRENADEAREVLGMKVFAAENLVEAFEALHNKDVFVGRNGKILEDEISEGFEDVLGVVFPKKDEQFDFKMVKGHSKLVRALQIAACGGHNLLAFGPPGCGKTMCLQRFGELMPGLTVEEAFSVTRIHSLAGILSEKVPLVKKAPFRMPHQTATIEGICGGGTNCRPGEISLAHNGVLFLDEAA
;
A
#
# COMPACT_ATOMS: atom_id res chain seq x y z
N VAL A 1 -18.14 6.50 20.37
CA VAL A 1 -16.85 6.71 19.71
C VAL A 1 -16.50 8.18 19.81
N VAL A 2 -15.28 8.48 20.25
CA VAL A 2 -14.76 9.83 20.47
C VAL A 2 -13.44 9.99 19.69
N GLY A 3 -13.11 11.18 19.17
CA GLY A 3 -11.87 11.49 18.45
C GLY A 3 -12.05 11.67 16.95
N LEU A 4 -12.69 12.77 16.51
CA LEU A 4 -12.85 13.19 15.10
C LEU A 4 -13.15 12.04 14.11
N ALA A 5 -14.03 11.11 14.52
CA ALA A 5 -14.49 10.03 13.67
C ALA A 5 -15.36 10.58 12.54
N ASP A 6 -15.12 10.15 11.30
CA ASP A 6 -15.97 10.44 10.16
C ASP A 6 -17.30 9.66 10.21
N ASN A 7 -18.14 9.82 9.20
CA ASN A 7 -19.40 9.10 9.13
C ASN A 7 -19.20 7.60 8.94
N ALA A 8 -18.14 7.19 8.21
CA ALA A 8 -17.83 5.78 8.00
C ALA A 8 -17.48 5.09 9.33
N ILE A 9 -16.71 5.72 10.19
CA ILE A 9 -16.40 5.19 11.52
C ILE A 9 -17.61 5.21 12.45
N LYS A 10 -18.53 6.17 12.29
CA LYS A 10 -19.79 6.16 13.05
C LYS A 10 -20.70 4.99 12.63
N GLU A 11 -20.79 4.70 11.34
CA GLU A 11 -21.50 3.56 10.78
C GLU A 11 -20.82 2.22 11.15
N SER A 12 -19.52 2.22 11.29
CA SER A 12 -18.68 1.11 11.74
C SER A 12 -19.20 0.46 13.04
N ARG A 13 -19.79 1.26 13.94
CA ARG A 13 -20.36 0.75 15.19
C ARG A 13 -21.46 -0.30 14.95
N GLU A 14 -22.34 -0.05 14.01
CA GLU A 14 -23.45 -0.99 13.73
C GLU A 14 -22.95 -2.22 12.95
N ARG A 15 -21.97 -2.02 12.04
CA ARG A 15 -21.31 -3.14 11.34
C ARG A 15 -20.58 -4.05 12.31
N MET A 16 -19.75 -3.49 13.19
CA MET A 16 -18.99 -4.22 14.21
C MET A 16 -19.92 -5.01 15.14
N ARG A 17 -21.00 -4.37 15.64
CA ARG A 17 -21.95 -5.04 16.52
C ARG A 17 -22.64 -6.23 15.84
N SER A 18 -23.00 -6.07 14.56
CA SER A 18 -23.58 -7.14 13.76
C SER A 18 -22.57 -8.24 13.47
N ALA A 19 -21.34 -7.88 13.09
CA ALA A 19 -20.25 -8.81 12.80
C ALA A 19 -19.91 -9.67 14.03
N ILE A 20 -19.78 -9.07 15.22
CA ILE A 20 -19.52 -9.79 16.48
C ILE A 20 -20.64 -10.81 16.77
N ARG A 21 -21.90 -10.41 16.64
CA ARG A 21 -23.03 -11.32 16.86
C ARG A 21 -23.10 -12.44 15.83
N ASN A 22 -22.88 -12.12 14.55
CA ASN A 22 -22.90 -13.10 13.46
C ASN A 22 -21.71 -14.06 13.52
N SER A 23 -20.65 -13.69 14.24
CA SER A 23 -19.50 -14.54 14.56
C SER A 23 -19.69 -15.38 15.82
N ASN A 24 -20.91 -15.45 16.36
CA ASN A 24 -21.28 -16.19 17.58
C ASN A 24 -20.60 -15.70 18.86
N TYR A 25 -20.15 -14.44 18.89
CA TYR A 25 -19.66 -13.79 20.10
C TYR A 25 -20.76 -12.92 20.72
N GLU A 26 -20.73 -12.81 22.05
CA GLU A 26 -21.59 -11.89 22.77
C GLU A 26 -21.05 -10.48 22.73
N PHE A 27 -21.87 -9.52 22.34
CA PHE A 27 -21.50 -8.11 22.48
C PHE A 27 -21.73 -7.69 23.94
N PRO A 28 -20.76 -6.94 24.56
CA PRO A 28 -20.88 -6.56 25.97
C PRO A 28 -22.17 -5.76 26.24
N MET A 29 -22.80 -6.05 27.36
CA MET A 29 -24.01 -5.35 27.83
C MET A 29 -23.67 -3.99 28.44
N GLU A 30 -22.42 -3.81 28.85
CA GLU A 30 -21.91 -2.58 29.45
C GLU A 30 -21.70 -1.49 28.42
N ARG A 31 -21.51 -0.28 28.91
CA ARG A 31 -21.25 0.90 28.09
C ARG A 31 -19.81 0.90 27.58
N VAL A 32 -19.62 0.61 26.31
CA VAL A 32 -18.29 0.64 25.65
C VAL A 32 -17.99 2.05 25.17
N LEU A 33 -16.87 2.63 25.62
CA LEU A 33 -16.31 3.88 25.13
C LEU A 33 -15.09 3.60 24.27
N ILE A 34 -15.15 3.98 22.99
CA ILE A 34 -14.04 3.87 22.05
C ILE A 34 -13.47 5.26 21.83
N SER A 35 -12.19 5.46 22.22
CA SER A 35 -11.45 6.71 22.02
C SER A 35 -10.40 6.51 20.94
N LEU A 36 -10.47 7.32 19.87
CA LEU A 36 -9.51 7.30 18.77
C LEU A 36 -8.49 8.43 18.94
N SER A 37 -7.24 8.08 19.18
CA SER A 37 -6.13 9.02 19.38
C SER A 37 -5.26 9.12 18.12
N PRO A 38 -4.59 10.26 17.85
CA PRO A 38 -4.74 11.57 18.50
C PRO A 38 -6.05 12.26 18.07
N ALA A 39 -6.62 13.12 18.94
CA ALA A 39 -7.95 13.70 18.73
C ALA A 39 -8.01 14.82 17.66
N ASP A 40 -6.86 15.39 17.32
CA ASP A 40 -6.69 16.48 16.34
C ASP A 40 -6.62 15.98 14.88
N ILE A 41 -6.38 14.71 14.67
CA ILE A 41 -6.31 14.10 13.33
C ILE A 41 -7.64 13.42 13.00
N LYS A 42 -8.24 13.79 11.86
CA LYS A 42 -9.45 13.15 11.35
C LYS A 42 -9.12 11.71 10.93
N LYS A 43 -9.89 10.73 11.44
CA LYS A 43 -9.80 9.33 11.06
C LYS A 43 -10.84 9.05 9.99
N GLU A 44 -10.40 8.49 8.88
CA GLU A 44 -11.24 8.19 7.73
C GLU A 44 -11.19 6.71 7.35
N GLY A 45 -12.32 6.22 6.84
CA GLY A 45 -12.43 4.86 6.31
C GLY A 45 -12.71 3.78 7.35
N ALA A 46 -13.00 2.59 6.84
CA ALA A 46 -13.40 1.41 7.62
C ALA A 46 -12.21 0.55 8.10
N GLY A 47 -10.97 0.97 7.84
CA GLY A 47 -9.77 0.19 8.18
C GLY A 47 -9.57 -0.08 9.68
N PHE A 48 -10.26 0.66 10.54
CA PHE A 48 -10.24 0.47 12.00
C PHE A 48 -11.26 -0.54 12.52
N ASP A 49 -12.20 -1.00 11.68
CA ASP A 49 -13.32 -1.86 12.09
C ASP A 49 -12.84 -3.11 12.81
N LEU A 50 -11.87 -3.81 12.21
CA LEU A 50 -11.30 -5.02 12.79
C LEU A 50 -10.61 -4.76 14.13
N ALA A 51 -9.78 -3.72 14.21
CA ALA A 51 -9.07 -3.37 15.42
C ALA A 51 -10.01 -3.06 16.58
N ILE A 52 -11.08 -2.30 16.30
CA ILE A 52 -12.10 -1.97 17.30
C ILE A 52 -12.85 -3.22 17.74
N ALA A 53 -13.24 -4.09 16.80
CA ALA A 53 -13.96 -5.33 17.13
C ALA A 53 -13.10 -6.27 17.99
N LEU A 54 -11.83 -6.45 17.65
CA LEU A 54 -10.91 -7.28 18.43
C LEU A 54 -10.64 -6.70 19.82
N ALA A 55 -10.53 -5.38 19.96
CA ALA A 55 -10.39 -4.73 21.26
C ALA A 55 -11.63 -4.96 22.15
N VAL A 56 -12.83 -4.85 21.58
CA VAL A 56 -14.09 -5.12 22.29
C VAL A 56 -14.18 -6.59 22.74
N LEU A 57 -13.80 -7.53 21.87
CA LEU A 57 -13.78 -8.96 22.19
C LEU A 57 -12.72 -9.28 23.25
N GLY A 58 -11.54 -8.72 23.14
CA GLY A 58 -10.45 -8.91 24.13
C GLY A 58 -10.85 -8.47 25.54
N GLU A 59 -11.48 -7.31 25.68
CA GLU A 59 -12.03 -6.86 26.97
C GLU A 59 -13.14 -7.78 27.50
N THR A 60 -14.04 -8.24 26.62
CA THR A 60 -15.14 -9.12 27.00
C THR A 60 -14.64 -10.47 27.52
N GLU A 61 -13.63 -11.04 26.83
CA GLU A 61 -13.01 -12.31 27.25
C GLU A 61 -12.15 -12.11 28.51
N SER A 62 -11.42 -11.01 28.64
CA SER A 62 -10.63 -10.69 29.86
C SER A 62 -11.48 -10.61 31.11
N LEU A 63 -12.71 -10.12 30.98
CA LEU A 63 -13.69 -10.09 32.07
C LEU A 63 -14.20 -11.50 32.44
N LYS A 64 -14.28 -12.42 31.48
CA LYS A 64 -14.72 -13.81 31.69
C LYS A 64 -13.60 -14.72 32.21
N VAL A 65 -12.34 -14.44 31.83
CA VAL A 65 -11.17 -15.31 32.07
C VAL A 65 -10.15 -14.65 33.00
N LYS A 66 -10.50 -14.46 34.29
CA LYS A 66 -9.52 -14.16 35.34
C LYS A 66 -8.58 -15.34 35.69
N SER A 67 -8.54 -16.38 34.87
CA SER A 67 -7.86 -17.64 35.25
C SER A 67 -7.40 -18.46 34.05
N ARG A 68 -6.49 -17.98 33.22
CA ARG A 68 -5.64 -18.87 32.40
C ARG A 68 -4.33 -18.16 32.02
N ASN A 69 -3.21 -18.76 32.42
CA ASN A 69 -1.86 -18.44 31.93
C ASN A 69 -1.75 -18.80 30.43
N CYS A 70 -2.23 -17.93 29.54
CA CYS A 70 -1.91 -18.00 28.13
C CYS A 70 -1.08 -16.77 27.76
N SER A 71 0.09 -16.98 27.21
CA SER A 71 0.88 -15.93 26.56
C SER A 71 0.16 -15.48 25.29
N SER A 72 -0.78 -14.56 25.42
CA SER A 72 -1.53 -14.01 24.30
C SER A 72 -0.81 -12.76 23.75
N LEU A 73 -0.89 -12.57 22.44
CA LEU A 73 -0.43 -11.33 21.78
C LEU A 73 -1.26 -10.10 22.20
N ILE A 74 -2.35 -10.29 22.90
CA ILE A 74 -3.20 -9.21 23.46
C ILE A 74 -2.40 -8.29 24.40
N GLU A 75 -1.33 -8.80 25.03
CA GLU A 75 -0.44 -8.03 25.90
C GLU A 75 0.69 -7.34 25.13
N GLU A 76 0.88 -7.62 23.84
CA GLU A 76 1.90 -7.03 22.99
C GLU A 76 1.30 -5.99 22.02
N ASN A 77 2.14 -5.07 21.56
CA ASN A 77 1.73 -4.16 20.50
C ASN A 77 1.63 -4.94 19.18
N ILE A 78 0.44 -4.93 18.59
CA ILE A 78 0.14 -5.57 17.32
C ILE A 78 -0.57 -4.59 16.40
N LEU A 79 -0.18 -4.56 15.13
CA LEU A 79 -0.92 -3.81 14.11
C LEU A 79 -2.13 -4.63 13.68
N VAL A 80 -3.30 -4.02 13.72
CA VAL A 80 -4.54 -4.63 13.23
C VAL A 80 -5.22 -3.66 12.27
N MET A 81 -5.47 -4.11 11.04
CA MET A 81 -6.22 -3.33 10.04
C MET A 81 -7.15 -4.23 9.25
N GLY A 82 -8.34 -3.74 8.94
CA GLY A 82 -9.30 -4.46 8.10
C GLY A 82 -10.70 -3.85 8.20
N GLU A 83 -11.45 -3.93 7.12
CA GLU A 83 -12.86 -3.58 7.09
C GLU A 83 -13.71 -4.81 7.42
N LEU A 84 -14.75 -4.63 8.23
CA LEU A 84 -15.68 -5.69 8.59
C LEU A 84 -16.97 -5.59 7.79
N GLU A 85 -17.40 -6.71 7.21
CA GLU A 85 -18.77 -6.88 6.74
C GLU A 85 -19.70 -7.23 7.90
N LEU A 86 -21.01 -7.02 7.71
CA LEU A 86 -22.03 -7.43 8.67
C LEU A 86 -22.00 -8.94 8.99
N SER A 87 -21.54 -9.74 8.05
CA SER A 87 -21.37 -11.19 8.19
C SER A 87 -20.22 -11.63 9.10
N GLY A 88 -19.30 -10.70 9.44
CA GLY A 88 -18.05 -10.98 10.11
C GLY A 88 -16.89 -11.29 9.16
N LYS A 89 -17.09 -11.30 7.83
CA LYS A 89 -16.02 -11.39 6.84
C LYS A 89 -15.19 -10.14 6.81
N LEU A 90 -13.92 -10.28 6.44
CA LEU A 90 -12.98 -9.19 6.27
C LEU A 90 -12.84 -8.81 4.81
N ARG A 91 -12.69 -7.51 4.56
CA ARG A 91 -12.36 -6.91 3.27
C ARG A 91 -11.03 -6.18 3.34
N GLY A 92 -10.33 -6.17 2.22
CA GLY A 92 -9.08 -5.45 2.04
C GLY A 92 -9.25 -3.94 2.22
N VAL A 93 -8.21 -3.32 2.78
CA VAL A 93 -8.11 -1.88 2.99
C VAL A 93 -6.90 -1.32 2.28
N ARG A 94 -6.90 -0.01 2.04
CA ARG A 94 -5.79 0.69 1.39
C ARG A 94 -4.70 1.04 2.40
N GLY A 95 -3.47 1.18 1.90
CA GLY A 95 -2.37 1.71 2.69
C GLY A 95 -1.75 0.71 3.66
N ILE A 96 -1.97 -0.59 3.46
CA ILE A 96 -1.42 -1.64 4.31
C ILE A 96 0.11 -1.61 4.31
N HIS A 97 0.76 -1.52 3.15
CA HIS A 97 2.22 -1.45 3.09
C HIS A 97 2.77 -0.25 3.89
N ALA A 98 2.13 0.91 3.77
CA ALA A 98 2.52 2.11 4.51
C ALA A 98 2.34 1.93 6.02
N ALA A 99 1.20 1.37 6.44
CA ALA A 99 0.90 1.14 7.85
C ALA A 99 1.85 0.10 8.47
N VAL A 100 2.11 -1.00 7.78
CA VAL A 100 3.02 -2.07 8.21
C VAL A 100 4.46 -1.55 8.31
N SER A 101 4.93 -0.77 7.31
CA SER A 101 6.26 -0.15 7.36
C SER A 101 6.40 0.77 8.56
N THR A 102 5.41 1.63 8.82
CA THR A 102 5.43 2.54 9.98
C THR A 102 5.36 1.78 11.31
N ALA A 103 4.61 0.68 11.37
CA ALA A 103 4.55 -0.20 12.54
C ALA A 103 5.91 -0.83 12.83
N MET A 104 6.62 -1.31 11.80
CA MET A 104 7.99 -1.84 11.93
C MET A 104 8.96 -0.79 12.45
N GLU A 105 8.93 0.44 11.91
CA GLU A 105 9.74 1.57 12.39
C GLU A 105 9.45 1.88 13.87
N SER A 106 8.24 1.60 14.33
CA SER A 106 7.80 1.77 15.73
C SER A 106 8.07 0.55 16.62
N GLY A 107 8.74 -0.50 16.10
CA GLY A 107 9.08 -1.72 16.84
C GLY A 107 7.95 -2.75 16.93
N ILE A 108 6.86 -2.59 16.18
CA ILE A 108 5.77 -3.55 16.12
C ILE A 108 6.11 -4.60 15.06
N THR A 109 6.17 -5.88 15.43
CA THR A 109 6.62 -6.97 14.56
C THR A 109 5.51 -7.96 14.18
N TYR A 110 4.31 -7.78 14.69
CA TYR A 110 3.15 -8.62 14.38
C TYR A 110 2.03 -7.80 13.77
N CYS A 111 1.37 -8.33 12.73
CA CYS A 111 0.16 -7.71 12.19
C CYS A 111 -0.90 -8.73 11.80
N VAL A 112 -2.17 -8.31 11.95
CA VAL A 112 -3.35 -9.01 11.44
C VAL A 112 -3.99 -8.14 10.37
N VAL A 113 -4.13 -8.71 9.17
CA VAL A 113 -4.70 -8.02 8.00
C VAL A 113 -5.67 -8.95 7.26
N PRO A 114 -6.58 -8.42 6.45
CA PRO A 114 -7.39 -9.24 5.55
C PRO A 114 -6.53 -10.05 4.58
N ARG A 115 -7.03 -11.21 4.18
CA ARG A 115 -6.33 -12.09 3.23
C ARG A 115 -5.96 -11.39 1.92
N GLU A 116 -6.80 -10.50 1.43
CA GLU A 116 -6.57 -9.68 0.24
C GLU A 116 -5.31 -8.80 0.35
N ASN A 117 -4.95 -8.38 1.57
CA ASN A 117 -3.78 -7.55 1.84
C ASN A 117 -2.54 -8.33 2.32
N ALA A 118 -2.63 -9.63 2.45
CA ALA A 118 -1.58 -10.43 3.07
C ALA A 118 -0.25 -10.34 2.33
N ASP A 119 -0.27 -10.40 1.01
CA ASP A 119 0.93 -10.37 0.19
C ASP A 119 1.58 -8.97 0.23
N GLU A 120 0.78 -7.91 0.18
CA GLU A 120 1.23 -6.53 0.39
C GLU A 120 1.91 -6.34 1.76
N ALA A 121 1.32 -6.88 2.82
CA ALA A 121 1.87 -6.79 4.18
C ALA A 121 3.18 -7.58 4.33
N ARG A 122 3.30 -8.74 3.68
CA ARG A 122 4.48 -9.61 3.72
C ARG A 122 5.69 -9.04 2.99
N GLU A 123 5.50 -8.06 2.09
CA GLU A 123 6.62 -7.38 1.43
C GLU A 123 7.48 -6.59 2.43
N VAL A 124 6.95 -6.20 3.58
CA VAL A 124 7.70 -5.50 4.62
C VAL A 124 8.53 -6.50 5.42
N LEU A 125 9.85 -6.44 5.25
CA LEU A 125 10.78 -7.35 5.92
C LEU A 125 10.71 -7.28 7.43
N GLY A 126 10.71 -8.44 8.08
CA GLY A 126 10.69 -8.54 9.55
C GLY A 126 9.28 -8.54 10.15
N MET A 127 8.26 -8.15 9.40
CA MET A 127 6.87 -8.24 9.86
C MET A 127 6.38 -9.69 9.81
N LYS A 128 5.75 -10.13 10.87
CA LYS A 128 5.05 -11.41 10.97
C LYS A 128 3.57 -11.18 10.76
N VAL A 129 3.02 -11.72 9.68
CA VAL A 129 1.69 -11.43 9.17
C VAL A 129 0.76 -12.61 9.41
N PHE A 130 -0.41 -12.35 9.96
CA PHE A 130 -1.55 -13.26 9.90
C PHE A 130 -2.60 -12.73 8.93
N ALA A 131 -2.98 -13.56 7.97
CA ALA A 131 -3.99 -13.26 6.96
C ALA A 131 -5.33 -13.84 7.39
N ALA A 132 -6.27 -13.00 7.81
CA ALA A 132 -7.57 -13.42 8.28
C ALA A 132 -8.65 -13.27 7.18
N GLU A 133 -9.57 -14.24 7.10
CA GLU A 133 -10.74 -14.16 6.23
C GLU A 133 -11.96 -13.60 6.96
N ASN A 134 -11.99 -13.75 8.28
CA ASN A 134 -13.12 -13.35 9.12
C ASN A 134 -12.68 -12.96 10.54
N LEU A 135 -13.62 -12.40 11.30
CA LEU A 135 -13.39 -11.94 12.67
C LEU A 135 -12.97 -13.06 13.62
N VAL A 136 -13.51 -14.29 13.44
CA VAL A 136 -13.20 -15.44 14.31
C VAL A 136 -11.73 -15.80 14.18
N GLU A 137 -11.26 -16.01 12.94
CA GLU A 137 -9.84 -16.33 12.67
C GLU A 137 -8.89 -15.24 13.20
N ALA A 138 -9.26 -13.95 12.98
CA ALA A 138 -8.47 -12.84 13.47
C ALA A 138 -8.36 -12.83 14.99
N PHE A 139 -9.44 -13.15 15.70
CA PHE A 139 -9.48 -13.20 17.17
C PHE A 139 -8.70 -14.40 17.72
N GLU A 140 -8.86 -15.59 17.12
CA GLU A 140 -8.13 -16.79 17.50
C GLU A 140 -6.62 -16.65 17.29
N ALA A 141 -6.19 -15.96 16.22
CA ALA A 141 -4.78 -15.71 15.95
C ALA A 141 -4.08 -14.92 17.05
N LEU A 142 -4.80 -14.02 17.77
CA LEU A 142 -4.22 -13.28 18.89
C LEU A 142 -3.80 -14.15 20.07
N HIS A 143 -4.25 -15.40 20.12
CA HIS A 143 -3.90 -16.36 21.16
C HIS A 143 -2.79 -17.33 20.77
N ASN A 144 -2.30 -17.28 19.51
CA ASN A 144 -1.28 -18.19 19.01
C ASN A 144 -0.26 -17.49 18.11
N LYS A 145 0.95 -17.25 18.63
CA LYS A 145 2.05 -16.58 17.89
C LYS A 145 2.59 -17.39 16.71
N ASP A 146 2.44 -18.71 16.73
CA ASP A 146 3.04 -19.59 15.75
C ASP A 146 2.32 -19.54 14.37
N VAL A 147 1.11 -18.95 14.33
CA VAL A 147 0.36 -18.80 13.08
C VAL A 147 0.81 -17.60 12.25
N PHE A 148 1.64 -16.74 12.80
CA PHE A 148 2.15 -15.55 12.10
C PHE A 148 3.39 -15.90 11.27
N VAL A 149 3.34 -15.58 9.98
CA VAL A 149 4.39 -15.93 9.01
C VAL A 149 5.09 -14.66 8.54
N GLY A 150 6.41 -14.62 8.65
CA GLY A 150 7.26 -13.57 8.11
C GLY A 150 7.98 -14.00 6.84
N ARG A 151 8.45 -13.04 6.05
CA ARG A 151 9.21 -13.29 4.83
C ARG A 151 10.72 -13.17 5.07
N ASN A 152 11.50 -14.05 4.44
CA ASN A 152 12.96 -13.99 4.48
C ASN A 152 13.50 -12.99 3.47
N GLY A 153 14.42 -12.11 3.90
CA GLY A 153 15.02 -11.06 3.05
C GLY A 153 15.74 -11.57 1.80
N LYS A 154 16.37 -12.74 1.85
CA LYS A 154 17.02 -13.34 0.68
C LYS A 154 16.08 -13.65 -0.49
N ILE A 155 14.87 -14.11 -0.19
CA ILE A 155 13.86 -14.42 -1.22
C ILE A 155 13.42 -13.15 -1.94
N LEU A 156 13.37 -12.02 -1.22
CA LEU A 156 12.97 -10.75 -1.80
C LEU A 156 13.98 -10.22 -2.83
N GLU A 157 15.28 -10.32 -2.54
CA GLU A 157 16.34 -9.89 -3.47
C GLU A 157 16.32 -10.74 -4.76
N ASP A 158 16.14 -12.05 -4.62
CA ASP A 158 16.04 -12.96 -5.76
C ASP A 158 14.80 -12.68 -6.61
N GLU A 159 13.65 -12.40 -5.99
CA GLU A 159 12.41 -12.08 -6.71
C GLU A 159 12.42 -10.68 -7.34
N ILE A 160 13.07 -9.69 -6.73
CA ILE A 160 13.24 -8.37 -7.35
C ILE A 160 14.06 -8.50 -8.64
N SER A 161 15.03 -9.40 -8.67
CA SER A 161 15.85 -9.66 -9.86
C SER A 161 15.10 -10.42 -10.96
N GLU A 162 14.01 -11.11 -10.65
CA GLU A 162 13.19 -11.82 -11.63
C GLU A 162 12.50 -10.83 -12.60
N GLY A 163 12.72 -11.02 -13.90
CA GLY A 163 12.22 -10.10 -14.93
C GLY A 163 13.13 -8.90 -15.22
N PHE A 164 14.33 -8.88 -14.63
CA PHE A 164 15.35 -7.88 -14.87
C PHE A 164 16.61 -8.51 -15.45
N GLU A 165 17.44 -7.70 -16.09
CA GLU A 165 18.76 -8.07 -16.59
C GLU A 165 19.81 -7.08 -16.06
N ASP A 166 20.96 -7.60 -15.65
CA ASP A 166 22.11 -6.78 -15.27
C ASP A 166 22.93 -6.41 -16.52
N VAL A 167 23.10 -5.15 -16.75
CA VAL A 167 23.96 -4.62 -17.82
C VAL A 167 25.00 -3.71 -17.19
N LEU A 168 26.23 -4.24 -17.04
CA LEU A 168 27.37 -3.52 -16.47
C LEU A 168 27.14 -2.99 -15.05
N GLY A 169 26.47 -3.77 -14.20
CA GLY A 169 26.18 -3.39 -12.81
C GLY A 169 24.94 -2.49 -12.64
N VAL A 170 24.18 -2.28 -13.70
CA VAL A 170 22.90 -1.57 -13.66
C VAL A 170 21.79 -2.53 -14.05
N VAL A 171 20.79 -2.65 -13.18
CA VAL A 171 19.65 -3.56 -13.36
C VAL A 171 18.58 -2.87 -14.19
N PHE A 172 18.22 -3.48 -15.33
CA PHE A 172 17.17 -3.00 -16.21
C PHE A 172 16.01 -4.00 -16.29
N PRO A 173 14.76 -3.56 -16.45
CA PRO A 173 13.66 -4.46 -16.79
C PRO A 173 13.97 -5.18 -18.10
N LYS A 174 13.71 -6.51 -18.16
CA LYS A 174 13.79 -7.27 -19.42
C LYS A 174 12.87 -6.63 -20.45
N LYS A 175 13.39 -6.49 -21.67
CA LYS A 175 12.69 -5.79 -22.76
C LYS A 175 11.42 -6.52 -23.15
N ASP A 176 10.34 -5.78 -23.26
CA ASP A 176 9.16 -6.22 -23.99
C ASP A 176 9.39 -5.92 -25.48
N GLU A 177 9.39 -6.95 -26.34
CA GLU A 177 9.66 -6.82 -27.77
C GLU A 177 8.71 -5.85 -28.48
N GLN A 178 7.55 -5.58 -27.92
CA GLN A 178 6.54 -4.68 -28.48
C GLN A 178 6.90 -3.18 -28.38
N PHE A 179 7.85 -2.80 -27.51
CA PHE A 179 8.18 -1.40 -27.19
C PHE A 179 9.62 -1.02 -27.46
N ASP A 180 10.24 -1.51 -28.52
CA ASP A 180 11.61 -1.19 -28.86
C ASP A 180 11.74 0.23 -29.50
N PHE A 181 12.72 1.03 -29.03
CA PHE A 181 13.13 2.28 -29.65
C PHE A 181 13.54 2.15 -31.14
N LYS A 182 13.82 0.95 -31.64
CA LYS A 182 14.02 0.65 -33.07
C LYS A 182 12.86 1.08 -33.94
N MET A 183 11.64 1.21 -33.38
CA MET A 183 10.48 1.71 -34.11
C MET A 183 10.51 3.23 -34.30
N VAL A 184 11.33 3.95 -33.53
CA VAL A 184 11.52 5.40 -33.68
C VAL A 184 12.50 5.66 -34.81
N LYS A 185 11.97 5.96 -36.00
CA LYS A 185 12.81 6.32 -37.16
C LYS A 185 13.11 7.81 -37.15
N GLY A 186 14.38 8.17 -37.31
CA GLY A 186 14.82 9.54 -37.19
C GLY A 186 15.01 9.99 -35.73
N HIS A 187 14.97 11.28 -35.49
CA HIS A 187 15.07 11.88 -34.13
C HIS A 187 16.27 11.43 -33.29
N SER A 188 17.39 11.09 -33.89
CA SER A 188 18.58 10.58 -33.20
C SER A 188 19.05 11.47 -32.04
N LYS A 189 18.92 12.81 -32.18
CA LYS A 189 19.22 13.76 -31.10
C LYS A 189 18.25 13.63 -29.91
N LEU A 190 16.96 13.47 -30.17
CA LEU A 190 15.95 13.29 -29.12
C LEU A 190 16.16 11.95 -28.40
N VAL A 191 16.35 10.86 -29.17
CA VAL A 191 16.64 9.53 -28.59
C VAL A 191 17.89 9.57 -27.72
N ARG A 192 18.95 10.25 -28.18
CA ARG A 192 20.18 10.41 -27.39
C ARG A 192 19.96 11.23 -26.12
N ALA A 193 19.16 12.30 -26.20
CA ALA A 193 18.79 13.11 -25.04
C ALA A 193 18.00 12.29 -24.02
N LEU A 194 17.06 11.45 -24.47
CA LEU A 194 16.30 10.53 -23.61
C LEU A 194 17.21 9.53 -22.91
N GLN A 195 18.16 8.93 -23.62
CA GLN A 195 19.14 8.02 -23.01
C GLN A 195 19.96 8.71 -21.91
N ILE A 196 20.47 9.92 -22.17
CA ILE A 196 21.23 10.69 -21.19
C ILE A 196 20.37 11.04 -19.98
N ALA A 197 19.12 11.48 -20.23
CA ALA A 197 18.19 11.83 -19.16
C ALA A 197 17.82 10.60 -18.30
N ALA A 198 17.59 9.44 -18.90
CA ALA A 198 17.30 8.21 -18.17
C ALA A 198 18.49 7.76 -17.29
N CYS A 199 19.70 7.77 -17.85
CA CYS A 199 20.90 7.35 -17.12
C CYS A 199 21.30 8.32 -16.00
N GLY A 200 21.03 9.62 -16.17
CA GLY A 200 21.47 10.66 -15.23
C GLY A 200 20.35 11.23 -14.35
N GLY A 201 19.13 10.72 -14.44
CA GLY A 201 17.98 11.27 -13.69
C GLY A 201 17.66 12.73 -14.07
N HIS A 202 17.90 13.13 -15.33
CA HIS A 202 17.75 14.51 -15.76
C HIS A 202 16.35 14.83 -16.25
N ASN A 203 15.87 16.04 -15.95
CA ASN A 203 14.67 16.59 -16.56
C ASN A 203 14.89 16.89 -18.04
N LEU A 204 13.86 16.66 -18.86
CA LEU A 204 13.90 16.90 -20.30
C LEU A 204 12.73 17.78 -20.73
N LEU A 205 13.01 18.80 -21.51
CA LEU A 205 12.00 19.61 -22.19
C LEU A 205 12.12 19.39 -23.71
N ALA A 206 11.05 18.90 -24.32
CA ALA A 206 10.98 18.72 -25.78
C ALA A 206 10.01 19.74 -26.40
N PHE A 207 10.51 20.56 -27.33
CA PHE A 207 9.66 21.50 -28.08
C PHE A 207 9.84 21.32 -29.58
N GLY A 208 8.83 21.68 -30.35
CA GLY A 208 8.85 21.56 -31.81
C GLY A 208 7.44 21.56 -32.40
N PRO A 209 7.29 21.58 -33.74
CA PRO A 209 6.01 21.64 -34.39
C PRO A 209 5.12 20.43 -34.06
N PRO A 210 3.79 20.57 -34.14
CA PRO A 210 2.87 19.45 -33.98
C PRO A 210 3.13 18.37 -35.04
N GLY A 211 2.83 17.10 -34.67
CA GLY A 211 2.97 15.98 -35.60
C GLY A 211 4.41 15.47 -35.84
N CYS A 212 5.43 16.05 -35.24
CA CYS A 212 6.81 15.59 -35.44
C CYS A 212 7.20 14.36 -34.57
N GLY A 213 6.27 13.70 -33.89
CA GLY A 213 6.51 12.46 -33.14
C GLY A 213 7.10 12.63 -31.72
N LYS A 214 7.06 13.84 -31.13
CA LYS A 214 7.56 14.09 -29.76
C LYS A 214 6.92 13.16 -28.74
N THR A 215 5.60 13.20 -28.64
CA THR A 215 4.81 12.40 -27.68
C THR A 215 5.09 10.91 -27.83
N MET A 216 5.16 10.40 -29.07
CA MET A 216 5.49 9.00 -29.35
C MET A 216 6.87 8.60 -28.80
N CYS A 217 7.89 9.46 -28.95
CA CYS A 217 9.22 9.19 -28.43
C CYS A 217 9.26 9.29 -26.90
N LEU A 218 8.59 10.31 -26.33
CA LEU A 218 8.59 10.57 -24.89
C LEU A 218 7.82 9.51 -24.10
N GLN A 219 6.75 8.96 -24.62
CA GLN A 219 6.00 7.86 -24.01
C GLN A 219 6.85 6.59 -23.81
N ARG A 220 7.92 6.44 -24.58
CA ARG A 220 8.85 5.31 -24.48
C ARG A 220 9.98 5.56 -23.46
N PHE A 221 10.01 6.72 -22.83
CA PHE A 221 11.07 7.07 -21.87
C PHE A 221 11.12 6.10 -20.68
N GLY A 222 9.96 5.62 -20.22
CA GLY A 222 9.88 4.63 -19.14
C GLY A 222 10.66 3.33 -19.44
N GLU A 223 10.79 2.95 -20.70
CA GLU A 223 11.53 1.74 -21.12
C GLU A 223 13.06 1.89 -21.02
N LEU A 224 13.54 3.12 -20.88
CA LEU A 224 14.96 3.43 -20.70
C LEU A 224 15.33 3.54 -19.21
N MET A 225 14.35 3.58 -18.33
CA MET A 225 14.62 3.72 -16.89
C MET A 225 15.21 2.43 -16.33
N PRO A 226 16.21 2.53 -15.44
CA PRO A 226 16.72 1.38 -14.70
C PRO A 226 15.61 0.83 -13.78
N GLY A 227 15.78 -0.41 -13.35
CA GLY A 227 14.96 -1.01 -12.28
C GLY A 227 15.13 -0.24 -10.98
N LEU A 228 14.11 -0.27 -10.15
CA LEU A 228 14.19 0.33 -8.82
C LEU A 228 15.10 -0.51 -7.93
N THR A 229 15.90 0.12 -7.09
CA THR A 229 16.54 -0.55 -5.95
C THR A 229 15.48 -1.04 -4.96
N VAL A 230 15.85 -1.91 -4.04
CA VAL A 230 14.93 -2.42 -3.00
C VAL A 230 14.30 -1.27 -2.19
N GLU A 231 15.11 -0.29 -1.80
CA GLU A 231 14.65 0.87 -1.02
C GLU A 231 13.70 1.76 -1.82
N GLU A 232 14.03 2.01 -3.10
CA GLU A 232 13.17 2.75 -4.01
C GLU A 232 11.85 2.02 -4.28
N ALA A 233 11.89 0.70 -4.48
CA ALA A 233 10.72 -0.12 -4.68
C ALA A 233 9.77 -0.05 -3.48
N PHE A 234 10.30 -0.11 -2.25
CA PHE A 234 9.49 0.07 -1.04
C PHE A 234 8.89 1.47 -0.95
N SER A 235 9.67 2.52 -1.25
CA SER A 235 9.19 3.90 -1.20
C SER A 235 8.05 4.13 -2.19
N VAL A 236 8.19 3.64 -3.43
CA VAL A 236 7.15 3.73 -4.47
C VAL A 236 5.93 2.91 -4.08
N THR A 237 6.13 1.67 -3.60
CA THR A 237 5.04 0.79 -3.19
C THR A 237 4.22 1.41 -2.06
N ARG A 238 4.87 2.03 -1.07
CA ARG A 238 4.22 2.74 0.03
C ARG A 238 3.27 3.84 -0.48
N ILE A 239 3.70 4.63 -1.47
CA ILE A 239 2.88 5.70 -2.06
C ILE A 239 1.71 5.10 -2.86
N HIS A 240 1.96 4.07 -3.67
CA HIS A 240 0.94 3.41 -4.48
C HIS A 240 -0.10 2.68 -3.61
N SER A 241 0.32 2.10 -2.49
CA SER A 241 -0.54 1.51 -1.46
C SER A 241 -1.51 2.55 -0.89
N LEU A 242 -1.01 3.71 -0.46
CA LEU A 242 -1.83 4.82 0.05
C LEU A 242 -2.83 5.33 -1.00
N ALA A 243 -2.44 5.36 -2.26
CA ALA A 243 -3.34 5.74 -3.36
C ALA A 243 -4.39 4.67 -3.66
N GLY A 244 -4.18 3.41 -3.23
CA GLY A 244 -5.03 2.26 -3.50
C GLY A 244 -4.97 1.80 -4.96
N ILE A 245 -3.81 1.93 -5.61
CA ILE A 245 -3.58 1.51 -7.00
C ILE A 245 -2.70 0.26 -7.13
N LEU A 246 -2.26 -0.31 -6.02
CA LEU A 246 -1.57 -1.61 -6.05
C LEU A 246 -2.53 -2.70 -6.51
N SER A 247 -2.01 -3.60 -7.34
CA SER A 247 -2.73 -4.81 -7.74
C SER A 247 -2.40 -5.95 -6.78
N GLU A 248 -3.37 -6.78 -6.43
CA GLU A 248 -3.15 -8.01 -5.66
C GLU A 248 -2.09 -8.92 -6.29
N LYS A 249 -1.95 -8.87 -7.63
CA LYS A 249 -0.96 -9.67 -8.37
C LYS A 249 0.46 -9.08 -8.36
N VAL A 250 0.58 -7.81 -8.00
CA VAL A 250 1.85 -7.08 -7.98
C VAL A 250 1.95 -6.30 -6.67
N PRO A 251 2.26 -6.98 -5.57
CA PRO A 251 2.30 -6.38 -4.24
C PRO A 251 3.49 -5.43 -4.04
N LEU A 252 4.52 -5.53 -4.88
CA LEU A 252 5.72 -4.69 -4.86
C LEU A 252 5.97 -4.06 -6.23
N VAL A 253 6.12 -2.74 -6.28
CA VAL A 253 6.44 -2.00 -7.52
C VAL A 253 7.93 -2.08 -7.79
N LYS A 254 8.33 -2.86 -8.80
CA LYS A 254 9.74 -3.12 -9.15
C LYS A 254 10.25 -2.22 -10.28
N LYS A 255 9.35 -1.68 -11.11
CA LYS A 255 9.69 -0.81 -12.25
C LYS A 255 9.45 0.64 -11.89
N ALA A 256 10.29 1.54 -12.40
CA ALA A 256 10.11 2.98 -12.27
C ALA A 256 8.73 3.39 -12.82
N PRO A 257 7.90 4.08 -12.03
CA PRO A 257 6.57 4.49 -12.48
C PRO A 257 6.68 5.50 -13.63
N PHE A 258 5.82 5.34 -14.63
CA PHE A 258 5.64 6.32 -15.70
C PHE A 258 4.23 6.87 -15.62
N ARG A 259 4.09 8.14 -15.24
CA ARG A 259 2.80 8.79 -15.04
C ARG A 259 2.59 9.86 -16.10
N MET A 260 1.42 9.82 -16.73
CA MET A 260 1.02 10.77 -17.77
C MET A 260 -0.39 11.28 -17.43
N PRO A 261 -0.49 12.34 -16.60
CA PRO A 261 -1.77 12.92 -16.28
C PRO A 261 -2.43 13.51 -17.53
N HIS A 262 -3.77 13.45 -17.56
CA HIS A 262 -4.52 14.09 -18.62
C HIS A 262 -4.38 15.61 -18.51
N GLN A 263 -4.42 16.32 -19.65
CA GLN A 263 -4.32 17.79 -19.71
C GLN A 263 -5.38 18.52 -18.87
N THR A 264 -6.54 17.90 -18.68
CA THR A 264 -7.64 18.41 -17.84
C THR A 264 -7.55 17.98 -16.39
N ALA A 265 -6.43 17.39 -15.95
CA ALA A 265 -6.26 17.01 -14.57
C ALA A 265 -6.33 18.23 -13.66
N THR A 266 -7.03 18.08 -12.53
CA THR A 266 -7.12 19.16 -11.54
C THR A 266 -5.80 19.34 -10.80
N ILE A 267 -5.60 20.52 -10.22
CA ILE A 267 -4.41 20.78 -9.36
C ILE A 267 -4.31 19.73 -8.25
N GLU A 268 -5.43 19.37 -7.62
CA GLU A 268 -5.45 18.30 -6.61
C GLU A 268 -5.08 16.93 -7.19
N GLY A 269 -5.49 16.62 -8.41
CA GLY A 269 -5.10 15.39 -9.11
C GLY A 269 -3.60 15.32 -9.38
N ILE A 270 -2.97 16.45 -9.74
CA ILE A 270 -1.53 16.52 -10.04
C ILE A 270 -0.71 16.59 -8.74
N CYS A 271 -1.00 17.54 -7.85
CA CYS A 271 -0.23 17.78 -6.64
C CYS A 271 -0.60 16.86 -5.47
N GLY A 272 -1.81 16.29 -5.50
CA GLY A 272 -2.36 15.58 -4.36
C GLY A 272 -3.02 16.49 -3.34
N GLY A 273 -3.48 15.91 -2.25
CA GLY A 273 -4.19 16.62 -1.17
C GLY A 273 -5.71 16.44 -1.25
N GLY A 274 -6.45 17.56 -1.23
CA GLY A 274 -7.91 17.55 -1.14
C GLY A 274 -8.40 17.09 0.23
N THR A 275 -9.70 16.86 0.34
CA THR A 275 -10.34 16.48 1.62
C THR A 275 -9.84 15.15 2.16
N ASN A 276 -9.40 14.24 1.29
CA ASN A 276 -8.95 12.88 1.65
C ASN A 276 -7.43 12.71 1.61
N CYS A 277 -6.67 13.80 1.52
CA CYS A 277 -5.19 13.80 1.52
C CYS A 277 -4.57 12.71 0.63
N ARG A 278 -5.12 12.48 -0.57
CA ARG A 278 -4.63 11.44 -1.49
C ARG A 278 -3.35 11.87 -2.20
N PRO A 279 -2.42 10.93 -2.47
CA PRO A 279 -1.28 11.19 -3.33
C PRO A 279 -1.75 11.61 -4.74
N GLY A 280 -1.13 12.67 -5.28
CA GLY A 280 -1.33 13.11 -6.67
C GLY A 280 -0.34 12.47 -7.63
N GLU A 281 -0.46 12.79 -8.92
CA GLU A 281 0.40 12.23 -9.98
C GLU A 281 1.89 12.51 -9.76
N ILE A 282 2.25 13.66 -9.15
CA ILE A 282 3.63 13.97 -8.77
C ILE A 282 4.16 12.94 -7.76
N SER A 283 3.37 12.63 -6.72
CA SER A 283 3.74 11.64 -5.73
C SER A 283 3.78 10.22 -6.31
N LEU A 284 2.83 9.90 -7.20
CA LEU A 284 2.75 8.59 -7.87
C LEU A 284 3.88 8.35 -8.88
N ALA A 285 4.54 9.42 -9.35
CA ALA A 285 5.72 9.36 -10.20
C ALA A 285 7.05 9.28 -9.42
N HIS A 286 6.99 9.11 -8.10
CA HIS A 286 8.19 9.04 -7.25
C HIS A 286 9.18 7.98 -7.76
N ASN A 287 10.47 8.30 -7.82
CA ASN A 287 11.54 7.48 -8.40
C ASN A 287 11.27 7.03 -9.85
N GLY A 288 10.47 7.79 -10.59
CA GLY A 288 10.07 7.49 -11.95
C GLY A 288 9.97 8.75 -12.81
N VAL A 289 9.00 8.74 -13.71
CA VAL A 289 8.81 9.80 -14.70
C VAL A 289 7.41 10.38 -14.61
N LEU A 290 7.31 11.68 -14.44
CA LEU A 290 6.11 12.45 -14.68
C LEU A 290 6.20 13.11 -16.07
N PHE A 291 5.40 12.62 -16.99
CA PHE A 291 5.32 13.16 -18.35
C PHE A 291 4.16 14.15 -18.44
N LEU A 292 4.47 15.41 -18.69
CA LEU A 292 3.50 16.47 -18.92
C LEU A 292 3.47 16.81 -20.41
N ASP A 293 2.39 16.43 -21.08
CA ASP A 293 2.17 16.80 -22.48
C ASP A 293 1.46 18.16 -22.55
N GLU A 294 1.84 18.99 -23.52
CA GLU A 294 1.30 20.35 -23.71
C GLU A 294 1.32 21.21 -22.43
N ALA A 295 2.45 21.16 -21.69
CA ALA A 295 2.66 21.99 -20.52
C ALA A 295 2.89 23.46 -20.95
N ALA A 296 1.81 24.22 -21.14
CA ALA A 296 1.80 25.65 -21.47
C ALA A 296 1.10 26.46 -20.38
#